data_0c5ebdb678245a6d91cc6e4b3d88065c
#
_entry.id   0c5ebdb678245a6d91cc6e4b3d88065c
#
_cell.length_a   1.000
_cell.length_b   1.000
_cell.length_c   1.000
_cell.angle_alpha   90.00
_cell.angle_beta   90.00
_cell.angle_gamma   90.00
#
_symmetry.space_group_name_H-M   'P 1'
#
loop_
_entity.id
_entity.type
_entity.pdbx_description
1 polymer ?
#
loop_
_entity_poly.entity_id
_entity_poly.type
_entity_poly.pdbx_seq_one_letter_code
_entity_poly.pdbx_strand_id
1 'polypeptide(L)'
;TIALLKAKGYVLEKVDNKYLNPNGRYKAIHLDIVNAQGVHFEMQIHSQQTLAANRATHAMYEEWRRPETPAERKEQLYRDIRSIYAAVPQPKGIMAVKNYSRI
;
A
#
# COMPACT_ATOMS: atom_id res chain seq x y z
N THR A 1 -2.76 -13.51 -9.15
CA THR A 1 -2.13 -13.70 -7.82
C THR A 1 -3.14 -14.11 -6.76
N ILE A 2 -4.28 -13.39 -6.67
CA ILE A 2 -5.34 -13.74 -5.72
C ILE A 2 -5.91 -15.13 -6.01
N ALA A 3 -6.19 -15.42 -7.29
CA ALA A 3 -6.67 -16.73 -7.72
C ALA A 3 -5.68 -17.84 -7.39
N LEU A 4 -4.38 -17.57 -7.54
CA LEU A 4 -3.33 -18.53 -7.21
C LEU A 4 -3.28 -18.82 -5.71
N LEU A 5 -3.42 -17.80 -4.87
CA LEU A 5 -3.46 -17.97 -3.43
C LEU A 5 -4.65 -18.84 -3.00
N LYS A 6 -5.84 -18.57 -3.54
CA LYS A 6 -7.02 -19.37 -3.26
C LYS A 6 -6.84 -20.84 -3.69
N ALA A 7 -6.23 -21.06 -4.86
CA ALA A 7 -5.97 -22.40 -5.37
C ALA A 7 -5.00 -23.20 -4.49
N LYS A 8 -4.14 -22.52 -3.74
CA LYS A 8 -3.17 -23.15 -2.82
C LYS A 8 -3.69 -23.30 -1.39
N GLY A 9 -4.98 -23.05 -1.16
CA GLY A 9 -5.60 -23.24 0.14
C GLY A 9 -5.49 -22.06 1.10
N TYR A 10 -5.04 -20.90 0.63
CA TYR A 10 -5.05 -19.67 1.43
C TYR A 10 -6.45 -19.07 1.45
N VAL A 11 -6.84 -18.52 2.60
CA VAL A 11 -8.11 -17.79 2.74
C VAL A 11 -7.84 -16.31 2.76
N LEU A 12 -8.47 -15.59 1.83
CA LEU A 12 -8.37 -14.15 1.73
C LEU A 12 -9.40 -13.51 2.66
N GLU A 13 -8.94 -12.79 3.68
CA GLU A 13 -9.84 -12.12 4.63
C GLU A 13 -10.11 -10.67 4.25
N LYS A 14 -9.11 -9.98 3.70
CA LYS A 14 -9.25 -8.56 3.36
C LYS A 14 -8.39 -8.21 2.16
N VAL A 15 -8.95 -7.37 1.28
CA VAL A 15 -8.22 -6.70 0.20
C VAL A 15 -8.35 -5.21 0.41
N ASP A 16 -7.23 -4.52 0.57
CA ASP A 16 -7.18 -3.07 0.67
C ASP A 16 -6.34 -2.52 -0.49
N ASN A 17 -7.04 -2.06 -1.52
CA ASN A 17 -6.40 -1.47 -2.69
C ASN A 17 -6.16 0.02 -2.45
N LYS A 18 -4.94 0.37 -2.07
CA LYS A 18 -4.57 1.76 -1.77
C LYS A 18 -4.63 2.68 -2.99
N TYR A 19 -4.62 2.15 -4.21
CA TYR A 19 -4.80 2.95 -5.43
C TYR A 19 -6.19 3.58 -5.52
N LEU A 20 -7.18 3.00 -4.87
CA LEU A 20 -8.57 3.51 -4.89
C LEU A 20 -8.77 4.74 -4.01
N ASN A 21 -7.84 5.04 -3.12
CA ASN A 21 -7.95 6.20 -2.25
C ASN A 21 -7.42 7.45 -2.98
N PRO A 22 -8.28 8.40 -3.35
CA PRO A 22 -7.85 9.60 -4.10
C PRO A 22 -6.94 10.51 -3.29
N ASN A 23 -7.04 10.47 -1.97
CA ASN A 23 -6.22 11.26 -1.06
C ASN A 23 -5.02 10.48 -0.55
N GLY A 24 -4.90 9.23 -0.96
CA GLY A 24 -3.81 8.36 -0.56
C GLY A 24 -2.50 8.73 -1.22
N ARG A 25 -1.44 8.76 -0.44
CA ARG A 25 -0.07 8.95 -0.92
C ARG A 25 0.64 7.63 -1.17
N TYR A 26 0.28 6.59 -0.45
CA TYR A 26 0.86 5.26 -0.56
C TYR A 26 0.10 4.43 -1.59
N LYS A 27 0.83 3.74 -2.45
CA LYS A 27 0.27 2.94 -3.55
C LYS A 27 0.72 1.50 -3.44
N ALA A 28 -0.21 0.62 -3.13
CA ALA A 28 0.00 -0.84 -3.09
C ALA A 28 -1.34 -1.52 -2.92
N ILE A 29 -1.35 -2.84 -3.03
CA ILE A 29 -2.50 -3.66 -2.61
C ILE A 29 -2.08 -4.46 -1.39
N HIS A 30 -2.81 -4.32 -0.30
CA HIS A 30 -2.60 -5.07 0.93
C HIS A 30 -3.62 -6.19 1.03
N LEU A 31 -3.15 -7.40 1.31
CA LEU A 31 -3.98 -8.58 1.49
C LEU A 31 -3.78 -9.12 2.90
N ASP A 32 -4.88 -9.36 3.61
CA ASP A 32 -4.86 -10.11 4.86
C ASP A 32 -5.24 -11.56 4.54
N ILE A 33 -4.37 -12.48 4.88
CA ILE A 33 -4.45 -13.87 4.43
C ILE A 33 -4.30 -14.80 5.62
N VAL A 34 -5.02 -15.93 5.57
CA VAL A 34 -4.85 -17.05 6.51
C VAL A 34 -4.38 -18.25 5.73
N ASN A 35 -3.31 -18.90 6.18
CA ASN A 35 -2.84 -20.13 5.54
C ASN A 35 -3.62 -21.34 6.01
N ALA A 36 -3.30 -22.53 5.45
CA ALA A 36 -3.99 -23.78 5.78
C ALA A 36 -3.83 -24.19 7.25
N GLN A 37 -2.82 -23.71 7.94
CA GLN A 37 -2.56 -23.96 9.35
C GLN A 37 -3.18 -22.93 10.29
N GLY A 38 -3.95 -21.96 9.75
CA GLY A 38 -4.60 -20.92 10.53
C GLY A 38 -3.72 -19.73 10.90
N VAL A 39 -2.54 -19.61 10.30
CA VAL A 39 -1.63 -18.49 10.56
C VAL A 39 -2.05 -17.30 9.70
N HIS A 40 -2.25 -16.15 10.37
CA HIS A 40 -2.60 -14.89 9.73
C HIS A 40 -1.33 -14.11 9.34
N PHE A 41 -1.32 -13.57 8.13
CA PHE A 41 -0.23 -12.70 7.69
C PHE A 41 -0.73 -11.66 6.68
N GLU A 42 0.05 -10.60 6.52
CA GLU A 42 -0.20 -9.56 5.53
C GLU A 42 0.74 -9.76 4.35
N MET A 43 0.18 -9.67 3.13
CA MET A 43 0.96 -9.63 1.91
C MET A 43 0.74 -8.28 1.23
N GLN A 44 1.83 -7.64 0.84
CA GLN A 44 1.79 -6.39 0.10
C GLN A 44 2.19 -6.67 -1.35
N ILE A 45 1.36 -6.21 -2.28
CA ILE A 45 1.66 -6.33 -3.71
C ILE A 45 2.10 -4.96 -4.21
N HIS A 46 3.35 -4.89 -4.64
CA HIS A 46 3.97 -3.69 -5.18
C HIS A 46 4.37 -3.90 -6.63
N SER A 47 4.27 -2.83 -7.44
CA SER A 47 5.04 -2.75 -8.69
C SER A 47 6.48 -2.37 -8.35
N GLN A 48 7.40 -2.50 -9.34
CA GLN A 48 8.77 -2.02 -9.14
C GLN A 48 8.78 -0.51 -8.84
N GLN A 49 7.89 0.25 -9.48
CA GLN A 49 7.78 1.69 -9.31
C GLN A 49 7.25 2.06 -7.92
N THR A 50 6.23 1.36 -7.39
CA THR A 50 5.72 1.64 -6.05
C THR A 50 6.73 1.24 -4.98
N LEU A 51 7.46 0.16 -5.18
CA LEU A 51 8.52 -0.25 -4.25
C LEU A 51 9.66 0.78 -4.22
N ALA A 52 10.05 1.29 -5.39
CA ALA A 52 11.06 2.35 -5.48
C ALA A 52 10.58 3.63 -4.79
N ALA A 53 9.33 4.03 -5.01
CA ALA A 53 8.73 5.20 -4.35
C ALA A 53 8.69 5.02 -2.83
N ASN A 54 8.33 3.83 -2.35
CA ASN A 54 8.32 3.53 -0.92
C ASN A 54 9.71 3.69 -0.31
N ARG A 55 10.74 3.18 -0.97
CA ARG A 55 12.12 3.32 -0.52
C ARG A 55 12.57 4.78 -0.53
N ALA A 56 12.24 5.52 -1.58
CA ALA A 56 12.61 6.93 -1.71
C ALA A 56 11.95 7.81 -0.64
N THR A 57 10.73 7.47 -0.24
CA THR A 57 9.95 8.27 0.73
C THR A 57 10.09 7.80 2.17
N HIS A 58 10.78 6.69 2.42
CA HIS A 58 10.83 6.10 3.76
C HIS A 58 11.41 7.06 4.81
N ALA A 59 12.54 7.68 4.52
CA ALA A 59 13.17 8.64 5.43
C ALA A 59 12.29 9.88 5.64
N MET A 60 11.62 10.34 4.57
CA MET A 60 10.70 11.47 4.65
C MET A 60 9.50 11.15 5.56
N TYR A 61 8.95 9.95 5.43
CA TYR A 61 7.84 9.51 6.26
C TYR A 61 8.25 9.38 7.72
N GLU A 62 9.43 8.84 8.00
CA GLU A 62 9.96 8.73 9.36
C GLU A 62 10.14 10.09 10.02
N GLU A 63 10.60 11.08 9.29
CA GLU A 63 10.69 12.46 9.78
C GLU A 63 9.30 13.07 10.00
N TRP A 64 8.40 12.87 9.03
CA TRP A 64 7.04 13.43 9.06
C TRP A 64 6.24 12.96 10.29
N ARG A 65 6.38 11.71 10.68
CA ARG A 65 5.58 11.14 11.78
C ARG A 65 6.10 11.53 13.17
N ARG A 66 7.29 12.11 13.29
CA ARG A 66 7.87 12.49 14.57
C ARG A 66 7.09 13.65 15.19
N PRO A 67 6.75 13.58 16.51
CA PRO A 67 6.03 14.68 17.17
C PRO A 67 6.79 16.00 17.18
N GLU A 68 8.12 15.96 17.25
CA GLU A 68 8.98 17.14 17.30
C GLU A 68 9.18 17.84 15.96
N THR A 69 8.76 17.22 14.85
CA THR A 69 8.89 17.84 13.52
C THR A 69 7.96 19.05 13.40
N PRO A 70 8.49 20.26 13.05
CA PRO A 70 7.65 21.45 12.92
C PRO A 70 6.55 21.29 11.88
N ALA A 71 5.41 21.96 12.09
CA ALA A 71 4.25 21.87 11.20
C ALA A 71 4.59 22.25 9.75
N GLU A 72 5.41 23.29 9.54
CA GLU A 72 5.83 23.71 8.21
C GLU A 72 6.65 22.63 7.50
N ARG A 73 7.54 21.96 8.25
CA ARG A 73 8.34 20.87 7.72
C ARG A 73 7.46 19.66 7.39
N LYS A 74 6.49 19.34 8.24
CA LYS A 74 5.53 18.27 7.98
C LYS A 74 4.76 18.50 6.69
N GLU A 75 4.34 19.73 6.45
CA GLU A 75 3.62 20.08 5.24
C GLU A 75 4.49 19.90 4.00
N GLN A 76 5.74 20.34 4.06
CA GLN A 76 6.70 20.16 2.97
C GLN A 76 6.95 18.68 2.67
N LEU A 77 7.18 17.88 3.70
CA LEU A 77 7.38 16.44 3.57
C LEU A 77 6.16 15.76 2.97
N TYR A 78 4.97 16.13 3.40
CA TYR A 78 3.72 15.59 2.87
C TYR A 78 3.57 15.87 1.37
N ARG A 79 3.86 17.09 0.94
CA ARG A 79 3.82 17.46 -0.47
C ARG A 79 4.84 16.67 -1.29
N ASP A 80 6.06 16.53 -0.77
CA ASP A 80 7.14 15.82 -1.47
C ASP A 80 6.79 14.34 -1.61
N ILE A 81 6.28 13.71 -0.56
CA ILE A 81 5.84 12.31 -0.60
C ILE A 81 4.72 12.14 -1.62
N ARG A 82 3.70 12.99 -1.60
CA ARG A 82 2.60 12.93 -2.56
C ARG A 82 3.07 13.11 -4.00
N SER A 83 4.00 14.01 -4.23
CA SER A 83 4.56 14.27 -5.55
C SER A 83 5.27 13.03 -6.10
N ILE A 84 6.04 12.34 -5.27
CA ILE A 84 6.73 11.12 -5.66
C ILE A 84 5.73 10.03 -6.04
N TYR A 85 4.70 9.79 -5.23
CA TYR A 85 3.69 8.78 -5.54
C TYR A 85 2.80 9.17 -6.72
N ALA A 86 2.52 10.45 -6.91
CA ALA A 86 1.74 10.91 -8.06
C ALA A 86 2.43 10.64 -9.40
N ALA A 87 3.75 10.59 -9.41
CA ALA A 87 4.54 10.26 -10.60
C ALA A 87 4.61 8.76 -10.89
N VAL A 88 4.14 7.91 -9.97
CA VAL A 88 4.16 6.45 -10.15
C VAL A 88 3.08 6.04 -11.14
N PRO A 89 3.43 5.30 -12.24
CA PRO A 89 2.42 4.79 -13.17
C PRO A 89 1.47 3.81 -12.49
N GLN A 90 0.20 3.88 -12.83
CA GLN A 90 -0.77 2.88 -12.36
C GLN A 90 -0.66 1.63 -13.24
N PRO A 91 -0.50 0.43 -12.65
CA PRO A 91 -0.56 -0.81 -13.41
C PRO A 91 -1.92 -0.96 -14.10
N LYS A 92 -1.91 -1.53 -15.31
CA LYS A 92 -3.14 -1.76 -16.07
C LYS A 92 -4.11 -2.64 -15.28
N GLY A 93 -5.36 -2.21 -15.18
CA GLY A 93 -6.41 -2.96 -14.49
C GLY A 93 -6.41 -2.83 -12.97
N ILE A 94 -5.50 -2.03 -12.40
CA ILE A 94 -5.39 -1.92 -10.94
C ILE A 94 -6.66 -1.38 -10.28
N MET A 95 -7.37 -0.47 -10.95
CA MET A 95 -8.59 0.13 -10.42
C MET A 95 -9.78 -0.83 -10.42
N ALA A 96 -9.67 -1.96 -11.12
CA ALA A 96 -10.70 -3.00 -11.13
C ALA A 96 -10.62 -3.91 -9.90
N VAL A 97 -9.51 -3.88 -9.17
CA VAL A 97 -9.36 -4.65 -7.92
C VAL A 97 -10.08 -3.92 -6.81
N LYS A 98 -11.22 -4.44 -6.40
CA LYS A 98 -12.08 -3.79 -5.39
C LYS A 98 -11.66 -4.17 -3.98
N ASN A 99 -11.88 -3.25 -3.06
CA ASN A 99 -11.72 -3.53 -1.64
C ASN A 99 -12.70 -4.62 -1.20
N TYR A 100 -12.24 -5.45 -0.30
CA TYR A 100 -13.01 -6.59 0.20
C TYR A 100 -12.70 -6.78 1.69
N SER A 101 -13.71 -7.12 2.47
CA SER A 101 -13.53 -7.52 3.86
C SER A 101 -14.49 -8.66 4.16
N ARG A 102 -13.96 -9.74 4.69
CA ARG A 102 -14.73 -10.88 5.16
C ARG A 102 -15.35 -10.65 6.53
N ILE A 103 -14.79 -9.70 7.26
CA ILE A 103 -15.14 -9.41 8.65
C ILE A 103 -16.13 -8.26 8.73
#